data_cb2dfe6ce234039b04536911b81b3c03
#
_entry.id   cb2dfe6ce234039b04536911b81b3c03
#
_cell.length_a   1.000
_cell.length_b   1.000
_cell.length_c   1.000
_cell.angle_alpha   90.00
_cell.angle_beta   90.00
_cell.angle_gamma   90.00
#
_symmetry.space_group_name_H-M   'P 1'
#
loop_
_entity.id
_entity.type
_entity.pdbx_description
1 polymer ?
#
loop_
_entity_poly.entity_id
_entity_poly.type
_entity_poly.pdbx_seq_one_letter_code
_entity_poly.pdbx_strand_id
1 'polypeptide(L)'
;MINVHSLGRAARYFPERTALAANGTRSTFRELHARVGRIAAALRKQGLNAGDRLAILLPNEPDYIELVYACAWLGVIAVPLNTRLSVKEIDGIIDDAKPRGMIRHSSLPVPTVQVSWKVVLDHDPLDVRSDSIPVPIYDPHAILALIYTSGTTGRPKGVEIRHANILENVYHTNFWFPLEEGAVHLHAAPLFHIADFPFMFAAPAFGACQVTISKFNPQTFCETVQREGVTHTVLVPTMINMLTQSPELQKYDLATLRHLGYGGSPMAPELVHRTRQVLPNVKLVQVYGLSEAGFLTGLKDDEHTENKLTSCGRPCLGIDIQVVDESGMEVETGKTGELVARGANIMRSYWNKPEETKRAFRNGFFRTGDVGYQDANGYFFILDRLKDMIVTGGENVYSGEVEAVIYTHPAVREVAVFGIPDPKWGEIVKTCIVLKPGKTLTADELIAYSRRSLANFKVPRSIEFSETELPKSGSGKILKRLLRDAAWAQQERAVA
;
A
#
# COMPACT_ATOMS: atom_id res chain seq x y z
N MET A 1 -4.96 -22.95 -9.33
CA MET A 1 -3.49 -22.84 -9.12
C MET A 1 -3.27 -22.07 -7.84
N ILE A 2 -2.32 -22.41 -7.00
CA ILE A 2 -1.93 -21.63 -5.83
C ILE A 2 -0.62 -20.87 -6.12
N ASN A 3 -0.38 -19.79 -5.37
CA ASN A 3 0.72 -18.86 -5.70
C ASN A 3 2.12 -19.49 -5.59
N VAL A 4 2.32 -20.49 -4.73
CA VAL A 4 3.60 -21.20 -4.64
C VAL A 4 4.01 -21.90 -5.94
N HIS A 5 3.04 -22.22 -6.81
CA HIS A 5 3.33 -22.83 -8.11
C HIS A 5 4.08 -21.89 -9.07
N SER A 6 4.00 -20.56 -8.88
CA SER A 6 4.81 -19.60 -9.66
C SER A 6 6.30 -19.81 -9.40
N LEU A 7 6.70 -20.00 -8.14
CA LEU A 7 8.07 -20.31 -7.78
C LEU A 7 8.51 -21.70 -8.29
N GLY A 8 7.64 -22.72 -8.17
CA GLY A 8 7.90 -24.06 -8.70
C GLY A 8 8.09 -24.08 -10.22
N ARG A 9 7.26 -23.29 -10.94
CA ARG A 9 7.42 -23.08 -12.37
C ARG A 9 8.77 -22.41 -12.69
N ALA A 10 9.11 -21.32 -11.99
CA ALA A 10 10.37 -20.62 -12.20
C ALA A 10 11.58 -21.52 -11.92
N ALA A 11 11.54 -22.31 -10.85
CA ALA A 11 12.60 -23.28 -10.54
C ALA A 11 12.77 -24.38 -11.61
N ARG A 12 11.69 -24.69 -12.35
CA ARG A 12 11.74 -25.67 -13.45
C ARG A 12 12.26 -25.08 -14.75
N TYR A 13 11.83 -23.86 -15.10
CA TYR A 13 12.11 -23.26 -16.41
C TYR A 13 13.31 -22.29 -16.40
N PHE A 14 13.65 -21.71 -15.25
CA PHE A 14 14.73 -20.75 -15.07
C PHE A 14 15.64 -21.11 -13.87
N PRO A 15 16.03 -22.40 -13.68
CA PRO A 15 16.63 -22.90 -12.44
C PRO A 15 17.87 -22.13 -12.00
N GLU A 16 18.73 -21.72 -12.93
CA GLU A 16 20.01 -21.06 -12.65
C GLU A 16 19.94 -19.53 -12.63
N ARG A 17 18.77 -18.94 -12.97
CA ARG A 17 18.61 -17.49 -12.88
C ARG A 17 18.52 -17.05 -11.43
N THR A 18 19.05 -15.87 -11.14
CA THR A 18 18.87 -15.24 -9.84
C THR A 18 17.40 -14.98 -9.58
N ALA A 19 16.89 -15.52 -8.49
CA ALA A 19 15.51 -15.34 -8.03
C ALA A 19 15.38 -14.24 -6.97
N LEU A 20 16.40 -14.14 -6.10
CA LEU A 20 16.37 -13.24 -4.96
C LEU A 20 17.79 -12.73 -4.70
N ALA A 21 17.92 -11.42 -4.49
CA ALA A 21 19.20 -10.78 -4.17
C ALA A 21 19.03 -9.73 -3.07
N ALA A 22 19.96 -9.71 -2.13
CA ALA A 22 20.03 -8.70 -1.08
C ALA A 22 21.44 -8.64 -0.49
N ASN A 23 21.94 -7.44 -0.21
CA ASN A 23 23.23 -7.22 0.50
C ASN A 23 24.40 -8.04 -0.06
N GLY A 24 24.45 -8.21 -1.39
CA GLY A 24 25.52 -8.97 -2.07
C GLY A 24 25.33 -10.49 -2.07
N THR A 25 24.32 -11.03 -1.39
CA THR A 25 23.94 -12.45 -1.51
C THR A 25 22.92 -12.63 -2.62
N ARG A 26 23.02 -13.77 -3.33
CA ARG A 26 22.10 -14.12 -4.42
C ARG A 26 21.70 -15.58 -4.29
N SER A 27 20.44 -15.88 -4.58
CA SER A 27 19.96 -17.25 -4.73
C SER A 27 19.27 -17.44 -6.07
N THR A 28 19.48 -18.59 -6.68
CA THR A 28 18.80 -18.99 -7.91
C THR A 28 17.36 -19.43 -7.63
N PHE A 29 16.54 -19.57 -8.67
CA PHE A 29 15.18 -20.12 -8.49
C PHE A 29 15.19 -21.55 -7.95
N ARG A 30 16.17 -22.37 -8.34
CA ARG A 30 16.34 -23.71 -7.80
C ARG A 30 16.64 -23.68 -6.30
N GLU A 31 17.59 -22.86 -5.89
CA GLU A 31 18.00 -22.73 -4.49
C GLU A 31 16.87 -22.14 -3.62
N LEU A 32 16.20 -21.09 -4.11
CA LEU A 32 15.08 -20.48 -3.41
C LEU A 32 13.92 -21.49 -3.23
N HIS A 33 13.55 -22.22 -4.28
CA HIS A 33 12.50 -23.24 -4.21
C HIS A 33 12.86 -24.34 -3.18
N ALA A 34 14.10 -24.86 -3.22
CA ALA A 34 14.55 -25.86 -2.26
C ALA A 34 14.56 -25.32 -0.82
N ARG A 35 15.01 -24.08 -0.62
CA ARG A 35 15.06 -23.43 0.69
C ARG A 35 13.65 -23.22 1.25
N VAL A 36 12.73 -22.71 0.45
CA VAL A 36 11.31 -22.55 0.83
C VAL A 36 10.70 -23.88 1.28
N GLY A 37 10.97 -24.98 0.55
CA GLY A 37 10.49 -26.32 0.93
C GLY A 37 11.07 -26.80 2.27
N ARG A 38 12.33 -26.49 2.58
CA ARG A 38 12.96 -26.78 3.88
C ARG A 38 12.38 -25.92 5.00
N ILE A 39 12.14 -24.63 4.75
CA ILE A 39 11.46 -23.76 5.72
C ILE A 39 10.06 -24.27 6.01
N ALA A 40 9.31 -24.68 4.99
CA ALA A 40 8.00 -25.32 5.15
C ALA A 40 8.08 -26.57 6.05
N ALA A 41 9.10 -27.43 5.84
CA ALA A 41 9.32 -28.59 6.72
C ALA A 41 9.63 -28.18 8.16
N ALA A 42 10.45 -27.15 8.37
CA ALA A 42 10.77 -26.63 9.71
C ALA A 42 9.52 -26.06 10.41
N LEU A 43 8.68 -25.30 9.70
CA LEU A 43 7.43 -24.77 10.23
C LEU A 43 6.43 -25.90 10.60
N ARG A 44 6.37 -26.95 9.79
CA ARG A 44 5.56 -28.15 10.11
C ARG A 44 6.07 -28.85 11.38
N LYS A 45 7.39 -28.95 11.62
CA LYS A 45 7.97 -29.47 12.86
C LYS A 45 7.58 -28.63 14.08
N GLN A 46 7.42 -27.31 13.91
CA GLN A 46 6.87 -26.42 14.94
C GLN A 46 5.35 -26.61 15.16
N GLY A 47 4.73 -27.55 14.48
CA GLY A 47 3.33 -27.92 14.63
C GLY A 47 2.36 -27.09 13.80
N LEU A 48 2.82 -26.29 12.83
CA LEU A 48 1.94 -25.55 11.93
C LEU A 48 1.30 -26.49 10.90
N ASN A 49 -0.01 -26.35 10.74
CA ASN A 49 -0.83 -27.07 9.77
C ASN A 49 -1.62 -26.09 8.88
N ALA A 50 -2.19 -26.58 7.80
CA ALA A 50 -3.07 -25.79 6.95
C ALA A 50 -4.19 -25.13 7.75
N GLY A 51 -4.42 -23.84 7.52
CA GLY A 51 -5.39 -23.00 8.25
C GLY A 51 -4.86 -22.38 9.54
N ASP A 52 -3.71 -22.83 10.08
CA ASP A 52 -3.04 -22.12 11.18
C ASP A 52 -2.52 -20.75 10.70
N ARG A 53 -2.35 -19.78 11.61
CA ARG A 53 -1.81 -18.45 11.33
C ARG A 53 -0.39 -18.34 11.86
N LEU A 54 0.49 -17.74 11.05
CA LEU A 54 1.85 -17.39 11.43
C LEU A 54 2.03 -15.86 11.38
N ALA A 55 2.30 -15.24 12.51
CA ALA A 55 2.64 -13.82 12.56
C ALA A 55 4.08 -13.59 12.07
N ILE A 56 4.25 -12.65 11.14
CA ILE A 56 5.55 -12.30 10.54
C ILE A 56 5.83 -10.83 10.81
N LEU A 57 6.80 -10.56 11.69
CA LEU A 57 7.25 -9.21 12.06
C LEU A 57 8.72 -9.05 11.66
N LEU A 58 8.94 -8.83 10.38
CA LEU A 58 10.25 -8.71 9.76
C LEU A 58 10.35 -7.45 8.90
N PRO A 59 11.55 -6.87 8.71
CA PRO A 59 11.80 -5.88 7.68
C PRO A 59 11.72 -6.51 6.28
N ASN A 60 11.87 -5.69 5.21
CA ASN A 60 11.93 -6.18 3.85
C ASN A 60 13.26 -6.89 3.58
N GLU A 61 13.33 -8.15 3.88
CA GLU A 61 14.52 -9.00 3.72
C GLU A 61 14.16 -10.29 2.99
N PRO A 62 15.14 -11.03 2.45
CA PRO A 62 14.90 -12.31 1.78
C PRO A 62 14.06 -13.29 2.58
N ASP A 63 14.32 -13.40 3.87
CA ASP A 63 13.60 -14.31 4.77
C ASP A 63 12.10 -14.02 4.83
N TYR A 64 11.70 -12.74 4.65
CA TYR A 64 10.28 -12.38 4.59
C TYR A 64 9.57 -13.07 3.42
N ILE A 65 10.17 -12.99 2.23
CA ILE A 65 9.64 -13.60 1.00
C ILE A 65 9.62 -15.12 1.15
N GLU A 66 10.71 -15.70 1.64
CA GLU A 66 10.85 -17.14 1.88
C GLU A 66 9.78 -17.67 2.83
N LEU A 67 9.51 -16.94 3.93
CA LEU A 67 8.49 -17.32 4.92
C LEU A 67 7.07 -17.23 4.36
N VAL A 68 6.76 -16.18 3.60
CA VAL A 68 5.43 -16.06 2.96
C VAL A 68 5.20 -17.21 1.97
N TYR A 69 6.23 -17.57 1.18
CA TYR A 69 6.17 -18.74 0.31
C TYR A 69 6.05 -20.07 1.08
N ALA A 70 6.77 -20.21 2.20
CA ALA A 70 6.67 -21.40 3.05
C ALA A 70 5.28 -21.54 3.70
N CYS A 71 4.67 -20.43 4.11
CA CYS A 71 3.25 -20.41 4.53
C CYS A 71 2.34 -20.87 3.41
N ALA A 72 2.49 -20.29 2.20
CA ALA A 72 1.72 -20.70 1.02
C ALA A 72 1.91 -22.17 0.67
N TRP A 73 3.13 -22.70 0.88
CA TRP A 73 3.46 -24.11 0.68
C TRP A 73 2.72 -25.05 1.62
N LEU A 74 2.56 -24.64 2.88
CA LEU A 74 1.88 -25.43 3.92
C LEU A 74 0.37 -25.22 3.98
N GLY A 75 -0.19 -24.21 3.29
CA GLY A 75 -1.56 -23.74 3.51
C GLY A 75 -1.73 -23.01 4.85
N VAL A 76 -0.64 -22.58 5.46
CA VAL A 76 -0.61 -21.71 6.63
C VAL A 76 -0.95 -20.28 6.19
N ILE A 77 -1.76 -19.60 6.98
CA ILE A 77 -2.16 -18.23 6.71
C ILE A 77 -1.08 -17.29 7.24
N ALA A 78 -0.39 -16.57 6.36
CA ALA A 78 0.55 -15.54 6.75
C ALA A 78 -0.19 -14.35 7.37
N VAL A 79 0.34 -13.80 8.48
CA VAL A 79 -0.14 -12.56 9.11
C VAL A 79 1.00 -11.56 9.10
N PRO A 80 1.18 -10.84 7.99
CA PRO A 80 2.17 -9.78 7.88
C PRO A 80 1.88 -8.65 8.85
N LEU A 81 2.85 -8.35 9.73
CA LEU A 81 2.71 -7.29 10.72
C LEU A 81 3.47 -6.04 10.26
N ASN A 82 2.81 -4.89 10.37
CA ASN A 82 3.43 -3.61 10.07
C ASN A 82 4.48 -3.26 11.13
N THR A 83 5.73 -3.17 10.70
CA THR A 83 6.91 -2.93 11.55
C THR A 83 6.96 -1.55 12.22
N ARG A 84 6.06 -0.64 11.85
CA ARG A 84 5.98 0.72 12.39
C ARG A 84 4.86 0.90 13.42
N LEU A 85 4.10 -0.15 13.71
CA LEU A 85 3.06 -0.12 14.74
C LEU A 85 3.67 -0.14 16.13
N SER A 86 2.96 0.46 17.07
CA SER A 86 3.25 0.32 18.49
C SER A 86 3.01 -1.11 18.99
N VAL A 87 3.63 -1.49 20.10
CA VAL A 87 3.40 -2.80 20.74
C VAL A 87 1.92 -3.06 20.96
N LYS A 88 1.17 -2.08 21.45
CA LYS A 88 -0.29 -2.19 21.70
C LYS A 88 -1.10 -2.49 20.43
N GLU A 89 -0.74 -1.89 19.30
CA GLU A 89 -1.42 -2.14 18.03
C GLU A 89 -1.07 -3.54 17.50
N ILE A 90 0.19 -3.95 17.61
CA ILE A 90 0.63 -5.29 17.23
C ILE A 90 -0.08 -6.34 18.10
N ASP A 91 -0.15 -6.13 19.40
CA ASP A 91 -0.85 -7.02 20.33
C ASP A 91 -2.34 -7.15 19.95
N GLY A 92 -2.99 -6.04 19.58
CA GLY A 92 -4.38 -6.07 19.10
C GLY A 92 -4.57 -6.91 17.84
N ILE A 93 -3.60 -6.92 16.93
CA ILE A 93 -3.63 -7.78 15.74
C ILE A 93 -3.42 -9.25 16.11
N ILE A 94 -2.47 -9.53 17.01
CA ILE A 94 -2.19 -10.90 17.49
C ILE A 94 -3.42 -11.47 18.20
N ASP A 95 -4.09 -10.67 19.02
CA ASP A 95 -5.32 -11.08 19.72
C ASP A 95 -6.48 -11.39 18.75
N ASP A 96 -6.61 -10.65 17.65
CA ASP A 96 -7.65 -10.88 16.64
C ASP A 96 -7.31 -12.07 15.73
N ALA A 97 -6.07 -12.15 15.22
CA ALA A 97 -5.62 -13.21 14.32
C ALA A 97 -5.40 -14.54 15.04
N LYS A 98 -5.04 -14.52 16.33
CA LYS A 98 -4.67 -15.68 17.14
C LYS A 98 -3.68 -16.59 16.43
N PRO A 99 -2.48 -16.10 16.06
CA PRO A 99 -1.48 -16.89 15.39
C PRO A 99 -0.95 -17.99 16.32
N ARG A 100 -0.70 -19.18 15.76
CA ARG A 100 -0.10 -20.28 16.51
C ARG A 100 1.38 -20.01 16.81
N GLY A 101 2.09 -19.34 15.92
CA GLY A 101 3.48 -18.96 16.08
C GLY A 101 3.78 -17.56 15.58
N MET A 102 4.96 -17.06 15.96
CA MET A 102 5.47 -15.78 15.51
C MET A 102 6.94 -15.88 15.13
N ILE A 103 7.28 -15.26 14.02
CA ILE A 103 8.68 -15.02 13.62
C ILE A 103 8.89 -13.51 13.55
N ARG A 104 9.94 -13.02 14.22
CA ARG A 104 10.29 -11.61 14.27
C ARG A 104 11.79 -11.37 14.13
N HIS A 105 12.17 -10.15 13.79
CA HIS A 105 13.54 -9.64 13.85
C HIS A 105 13.79 -9.00 15.22
N SER A 106 15.02 -9.12 15.77
CA SER A 106 15.37 -8.63 17.11
C SER A 106 15.21 -7.11 17.25
N SER A 107 15.50 -6.35 16.19
CA SER A 107 15.42 -4.88 16.18
C SER A 107 13.99 -4.33 16.23
N LEU A 108 12.97 -5.18 16.09
CA LEU A 108 11.57 -4.78 16.05
C LEU A 108 10.89 -4.94 17.41
N PRO A 109 9.77 -4.24 17.65
CA PRO A 109 9.05 -4.30 18.91
C PRO A 109 8.75 -5.73 19.37
N VAL A 110 8.75 -5.95 20.70
CA VAL A 110 8.43 -7.23 21.31
C VAL A 110 6.97 -7.22 21.75
N PRO A 111 6.06 -7.94 21.07
CA PRO A 111 4.67 -8.04 21.48
C PRO A 111 4.54 -8.74 22.83
N THR A 112 3.56 -8.27 23.63
CA THR A 112 3.32 -8.82 24.98
C THR A 112 2.39 -10.02 24.97
N VAL A 113 1.54 -10.14 23.95
CA VAL A 113 0.62 -11.27 23.78
C VAL A 113 1.38 -12.58 23.56
N GLN A 114 0.94 -13.62 24.27
CA GLN A 114 1.55 -14.94 24.14
C GLN A 114 1.04 -15.69 22.91
N VAL A 115 1.98 -16.33 22.22
CA VAL A 115 1.72 -17.31 21.16
C VAL A 115 2.38 -18.63 21.54
N SER A 116 2.00 -19.74 20.92
CA SER A 116 2.50 -21.06 21.33
C SER A 116 4.03 -21.18 21.22
N TRP A 117 4.64 -20.49 20.24
CA TRP A 117 6.09 -20.39 20.09
C TRP A 117 6.49 -19.10 19.38
N LYS A 118 7.72 -18.65 19.65
CA LYS A 118 8.31 -17.45 19.03
C LYS A 118 9.73 -17.77 18.58
N VAL A 119 10.09 -17.28 17.39
CA VAL A 119 11.44 -17.33 16.82
C VAL A 119 11.93 -15.90 16.60
N VAL A 120 13.15 -15.60 17.04
CA VAL A 120 13.88 -14.36 16.74
C VAL A 120 14.89 -14.72 15.66
N LEU A 121 14.54 -14.47 14.41
CA LEU A 121 15.15 -15.10 13.24
C LEU A 121 16.65 -14.83 13.10
N ASP A 122 17.09 -13.63 13.46
CA ASP A 122 18.48 -13.18 13.43
C ASP A 122 19.33 -13.68 14.64
N HIS A 123 18.70 -14.30 15.66
CA HIS A 123 19.39 -14.86 16.84
C HIS A 123 19.26 -16.38 16.91
N ASP A 124 18.07 -16.90 16.58
CA ASP A 124 17.74 -18.33 16.67
C ASP A 124 16.99 -18.73 15.38
N PRO A 125 17.71 -18.90 14.27
CA PRO A 125 17.09 -19.18 12.99
C PRO A 125 16.40 -20.55 12.99
N LEU A 126 15.38 -20.69 12.13
CA LEU A 126 14.69 -21.95 11.92
C LEU A 126 15.68 -23.07 11.50
N ASP A 127 15.52 -24.26 12.07
CA ASP A 127 16.29 -25.44 11.65
C ASP A 127 15.82 -25.91 10.26
N VAL A 128 16.53 -25.49 9.23
CA VAL A 128 16.27 -25.81 7.83
C VAL A 128 17.09 -26.98 7.29
N ARG A 129 17.68 -27.81 8.16
CA ARG A 129 18.46 -28.99 7.78
C ARG A 129 17.63 -30.17 7.29
N SER A 130 16.31 -30.14 7.56
CA SER A 130 15.40 -31.18 7.07
C SER A 130 15.22 -31.13 5.56
N ASP A 131 14.90 -32.30 4.98
CA ASP A 131 14.53 -32.36 3.58
C ASP A 131 13.27 -31.54 3.27
N SER A 132 13.22 -31.02 2.06
CA SER A 132 12.04 -30.33 1.54
C SER A 132 10.84 -31.30 1.48
N ILE A 133 9.67 -30.80 1.80
CA ILE A 133 8.42 -31.56 1.68
C ILE A 133 7.72 -31.23 0.36
N PRO A 134 6.98 -32.18 -0.23
CA PRO A 134 6.21 -31.92 -1.44
C PRO A 134 5.16 -30.81 -1.24
N VAL A 135 4.93 -30.02 -2.29
CA VAL A 135 3.82 -29.03 -2.30
C VAL A 135 2.50 -29.78 -2.36
N PRO A 136 1.62 -29.64 -1.37
CA PRO A 136 0.30 -30.27 -1.43
C PRO A 136 -0.58 -29.59 -2.50
N ILE A 137 -1.67 -30.28 -2.86
CA ILE A 137 -2.73 -29.69 -3.69
C ILE A 137 -3.63 -28.87 -2.78
N TYR A 138 -3.74 -27.58 -3.04
CA TYR A 138 -4.59 -26.66 -2.28
C TYR A 138 -5.73 -26.11 -3.13
N ASP A 139 -6.81 -25.77 -2.43
CA ASP A 139 -7.89 -24.97 -2.98
C ASP A 139 -7.38 -23.53 -3.26
N PRO A 140 -7.53 -23.01 -4.49
CA PRO A 140 -7.19 -21.62 -4.80
C PRO A 140 -8.02 -20.62 -3.97
N HIS A 141 -9.13 -21.05 -3.38
CA HIS A 141 -9.95 -20.22 -2.49
C HIS A 141 -9.50 -20.27 -1.02
N ALA A 142 -8.48 -21.08 -0.67
CA ALA A 142 -7.87 -21.04 0.65
C ALA A 142 -7.24 -19.67 0.92
N ILE A 143 -7.26 -19.26 2.20
CA ILE A 143 -6.68 -17.98 2.63
C ILE A 143 -5.15 -18.10 2.61
N LEU A 144 -4.50 -17.21 1.88
CA LEU A 144 -3.04 -17.06 1.82
C LEU A 144 -2.50 -16.18 2.95
N ALA A 145 -3.17 -15.05 3.19
CA ALA A 145 -2.74 -14.08 4.18
C ALA A 145 -3.91 -13.30 4.80
N LEU A 146 -3.67 -12.78 6.01
CA LEU A 146 -4.51 -11.74 6.63
C LEU A 146 -3.74 -10.43 6.61
N ILE A 147 -4.13 -9.51 5.74
CA ILE A 147 -3.53 -8.17 5.69
C ILE A 147 -4.37 -7.23 6.55
N TYR A 148 -3.77 -6.71 7.62
CA TYR A 148 -4.47 -5.84 8.55
C TYR A 148 -4.48 -4.39 8.09
N THR A 149 -5.67 -3.78 8.11
CA THR A 149 -5.89 -2.36 7.83
C THR A 149 -6.27 -1.61 9.11
N SER A 150 -5.94 -0.33 9.16
CA SER A 150 -6.45 0.57 10.22
C SER A 150 -7.94 0.79 10.01
N GLY A 151 -8.77 0.00 10.66
CA GLY A 151 -10.24 0.11 10.56
C GLY A 151 -10.74 1.53 10.87
N THR A 152 -11.87 1.91 10.27
CA THR A 152 -12.56 3.19 10.54
C THR A 152 -12.99 3.36 12.00
N THR A 153 -13.19 2.25 12.71
CA THR A 153 -13.58 2.19 14.13
C THR A 153 -12.40 2.17 15.10
N GLY A 154 -11.15 2.34 14.61
CA GLY A 154 -9.93 2.32 15.45
C GLY A 154 -9.38 0.94 15.77
N ARG A 155 -10.16 -0.13 15.55
CA ARG A 155 -9.67 -1.51 15.67
C ARG A 155 -9.22 -2.03 14.32
N PRO A 156 -8.05 -2.67 14.20
CA PRO A 156 -7.57 -3.22 12.94
C PRO A 156 -8.50 -4.34 12.46
N LYS A 157 -8.64 -4.46 11.13
CA LYS A 157 -9.41 -5.52 10.47
C LYS A 157 -8.49 -6.35 9.60
N GLY A 158 -8.49 -7.67 9.78
CA GLY A 158 -7.76 -8.61 8.93
C GLY A 158 -8.55 -8.86 7.64
N VAL A 159 -8.00 -8.43 6.51
CA VAL A 159 -8.56 -8.71 5.18
C VAL A 159 -8.13 -10.12 4.78
N GLU A 160 -9.09 -11.00 4.48
CA GLU A 160 -8.82 -12.35 3.99
C GLU A 160 -8.39 -12.34 2.53
N ILE A 161 -7.10 -12.49 2.29
CA ILE A 161 -6.52 -12.57 0.96
C ILE A 161 -6.36 -14.05 0.58
N ARG A 162 -7.09 -14.49 -0.45
CA ARG A 162 -7.01 -15.87 -0.95
C ARG A 162 -5.93 -16.01 -2.04
N HIS A 163 -5.50 -17.24 -2.29
CA HIS A 163 -4.58 -17.52 -3.40
C HIS A 163 -5.12 -17.01 -4.75
N ALA A 164 -6.43 -17.19 -5.01
CA ALA A 164 -7.07 -16.69 -6.22
C ALA A 164 -7.00 -15.16 -6.34
N ASN A 165 -7.19 -14.41 -5.23
CA ASN A 165 -7.12 -12.96 -5.26
C ASN A 165 -5.72 -12.47 -5.66
N ILE A 166 -4.66 -13.11 -5.14
CA ILE A 166 -3.28 -12.76 -5.52
C ILE A 166 -2.97 -13.18 -6.96
N LEU A 167 -3.47 -14.30 -7.42
CA LEU A 167 -3.27 -14.72 -8.82
C LEU A 167 -3.85 -13.70 -9.80
N GLU A 168 -5.05 -13.18 -9.54
CA GLU A 168 -5.64 -12.08 -10.34
C GLU A 168 -4.76 -10.83 -10.26
N ASN A 169 -4.29 -10.46 -9.06
CA ASN A 169 -3.37 -9.33 -8.91
C ASN A 169 -2.04 -9.52 -9.64
N VAL A 170 -1.53 -10.75 -9.78
CA VAL A 170 -0.34 -11.05 -10.59
C VAL A 170 -0.59 -10.72 -12.07
N TYR A 171 -1.78 -11.05 -12.60
CA TYR A 171 -2.14 -10.69 -13.98
C TYR A 171 -2.32 -9.18 -14.13
N HIS A 172 -3.00 -8.51 -13.20
CA HIS A 172 -3.15 -7.06 -13.20
C HIS A 172 -1.81 -6.35 -13.12
N THR A 173 -0.91 -6.83 -12.24
CA THR A 173 0.46 -6.32 -12.13
C THR A 173 1.15 -6.36 -13.49
N ASN A 174 1.17 -7.50 -14.14
CA ASN A 174 1.89 -7.65 -15.40
C ASN A 174 1.26 -6.88 -16.57
N PHE A 175 -0.05 -6.66 -16.54
CA PHE A 175 -0.75 -5.86 -17.55
C PHE A 175 -0.35 -4.39 -17.52
N TRP A 176 -0.25 -3.81 -16.31
CA TRP A 176 0.11 -2.42 -16.12
C TRP A 176 1.62 -2.19 -16.03
N PHE A 177 2.34 -3.17 -15.50
CA PHE A 177 3.74 -3.09 -15.10
C PHE A 177 4.48 -4.33 -15.59
N PRO A 178 4.77 -4.42 -16.91
CA PRO A 178 5.21 -5.65 -17.54
C PRO A 178 6.54 -6.16 -16.99
N LEU A 179 6.46 -7.22 -16.18
CA LEU A 179 7.63 -7.99 -15.77
C LEU A 179 7.95 -9.00 -16.86
N GLU A 180 9.21 -9.07 -17.25
CA GLU A 180 9.71 -9.98 -18.27
C GLU A 180 10.90 -10.78 -17.73
N GLU A 181 11.32 -11.80 -18.46
CA GLU A 181 12.52 -12.54 -18.15
C GLU A 181 13.72 -11.62 -18.03
N GLY A 182 14.45 -11.73 -16.90
CA GLY A 182 15.62 -10.90 -16.63
C GLY A 182 15.27 -9.52 -16.07
N ALA A 183 13.98 -9.18 -15.89
CA ALA A 183 13.61 -8.02 -15.08
C ALA A 183 14.10 -8.20 -13.64
N VAL A 184 14.42 -7.07 -13.00
CA VAL A 184 14.84 -7.00 -11.60
C VAL A 184 13.88 -6.07 -10.86
N HIS A 185 13.05 -6.64 -10.00
CA HIS A 185 12.08 -5.88 -9.20
C HIS A 185 12.64 -5.58 -7.81
N LEU A 186 12.69 -4.30 -7.44
CA LEU A 186 13.09 -3.85 -6.12
C LEU A 186 11.88 -3.65 -5.21
N HIS A 187 11.82 -4.44 -4.15
CA HIS A 187 10.87 -4.27 -3.04
C HIS A 187 11.34 -3.15 -2.11
N ALA A 188 11.02 -1.92 -2.48
CA ALA A 188 11.31 -0.73 -1.70
C ALA A 188 10.12 -0.28 -0.83
N ALA A 189 8.90 -0.55 -1.27
CA ALA A 189 7.70 -0.39 -0.46
C ALA A 189 7.59 -1.55 0.57
N PRO A 190 6.87 -1.36 1.70
CA PRO A 190 6.77 -2.40 2.72
C PRO A 190 6.06 -3.66 2.23
N LEU A 191 6.70 -4.83 2.38
CA LEU A 191 6.16 -6.14 1.99
C LEU A 191 4.91 -6.57 2.78
N PHE A 192 4.68 -6.00 3.96
CA PHE A 192 3.45 -6.24 4.73
C PHE A 192 2.23 -5.51 4.14
N HIS A 193 2.42 -4.67 3.13
CA HIS A 193 1.35 -3.87 2.52
C HIS A 193 0.98 -4.41 1.14
N ILE A 194 -0.33 -4.40 0.82
CA ILE A 194 -0.86 -4.94 -0.44
C ILE A 194 -0.26 -4.28 -1.69
N ALA A 195 0.30 -3.07 -1.59
CA ALA A 195 0.90 -2.38 -2.73
C ALA A 195 2.12 -3.12 -3.32
N ASP A 196 2.89 -3.84 -2.50
CA ASP A 196 4.08 -4.59 -2.93
C ASP A 196 3.93 -6.11 -2.73
N PHE A 197 3.02 -6.56 -1.87
CA PHE A 197 2.79 -7.97 -1.58
C PHE A 197 2.54 -8.85 -2.83
N PRO A 198 1.74 -8.45 -3.84
CA PRO A 198 1.54 -9.25 -5.05
C PRO A 198 2.79 -9.43 -5.88
N PHE A 199 3.74 -8.48 -5.83
CA PHE A 199 4.97 -8.55 -6.62
C PHE A 199 5.89 -9.70 -6.17
N MET A 200 5.81 -10.14 -4.90
CA MET A 200 6.51 -11.35 -4.44
C MET A 200 6.13 -12.58 -5.27
N PHE A 201 4.89 -12.64 -5.77
CA PHE A 201 4.37 -13.73 -6.58
C PHE A 201 4.46 -13.45 -8.08
N ALA A 202 4.34 -12.18 -8.49
CA ALA A 202 4.45 -11.77 -9.87
C ALA A 202 5.87 -11.95 -10.41
N ALA A 203 6.90 -11.53 -9.67
CA ALA A 203 8.27 -11.61 -10.14
C ALA A 203 8.68 -13.05 -10.54
N PRO A 204 8.54 -14.08 -9.70
CA PRO A 204 8.84 -15.46 -10.12
C PRO A 204 7.90 -15.98 -11.22
N ALA A 205 6.62 -15.56 -11.26
CA ALA A 205 5.70 -15.99 -12.30
C ALA A 205 6.21 -15.65 -13.71
N PHE A 206 6.93 -14.55 -13.84
CA PHE A 206 7.50 -14.06 -15.10
C PHE A 206 9.03 -14.21 -15.21
N GLY A 207 9.68 -14.93 -14.28
CA GLY A 207 11.12 -15.18 -14.30
C GLY A 207 11.99 -13.96 -13.96
N ALA A 208 11.42 -12.98 -13.25
CA ALA A 208 12.10 -11.79 -12.78
C ALA A 208 12.79 -12.02 -11.42
N CYS A 209 13.95 -11.38 -11.23
CA CYS A 209 14.67 -11.35 -9.96
C CYS A 209 13.97 -10.40 -8.97
N GLN A 210 13.98 -10.76 -7.70
CA GLN A 210 13.53 -9.93 -6.59
C GLN A 210 14.72 -9.37 -5.83
N VAL A 211 14.70 -8.10 -5.52
CA VAL A 211 15.71 -7.42 -4.71
C VAL A 211 15.01 -6.77 -3.52
N THR A 212 15.59 -6.84 -2.33
CA THR A 212 15.02 -6.23 -1.13
C THR A 212 15.94 -5.18 -0.53
N ILE A 213 15.35 -4.13 0.05
CA ILE A 213 16.01 -3.19 0.96
C ILE A 213 15.20 -3.13 2.25
N SER A 214 15.86 -3.31 3.39
CA SER A 214 15.20 -3.37 4.71
C SER A 214 14.47 -2.07 5.07
N LYS A 215 15.00 -0.94 4.61
CA LYS A 215 14.44 0.40 4.83
C LYS A 215 14.72 1.30 3.64
N PHE A 216 13.69 1.96 3.15
CA PHE A 216 13.82 2.97 2.10
C PHE A 216 14.51 4.24 2.64
N ASN A 217 15.56 4.66 1.96
CA ASN A 217 16.07 6.02 1.91
C ASN A 217 16.66 6.27 0.50
N PRO A 218 16.78 7.53 0.04
CA PRO A 218 17.24 7.83 -1.32
C PRO A 218 18.61 7.24 -1.67
N GLN A 219 19.57 7.28 -0.75
CA GLN A 219 20.92 6.75 -0.97
C GLN A 219 20.88 5.23 -1.18
N THR A 220 20.33 4.49 -0.23
CA THR A 220 20.23 3.01 -0.32
C THR A 220 19.44 2.60 -1.56
N PHE A 221 18.40 3.35 -1.92
CA PHE A 221 17.63 3.09 -3.13
C PHE A 221 18.50 3.22 -4.39
N CYS A 222 19.16 4.37 -4.59
CA CYS A 222 19.99 4.63 -5.77
C CYS A 222 21.17 3.67 -5.87
N GLU A 223 21.85 3.41 -4.75
CA GLU A 223 22.94 2.45 -4.66
C GLU A 223 22.48 1.03 -5.07
N THR A 224 21.31 0.62 -4.59
CA THR A 224 20.76 -0.71 -4.91
C THR A 224 20.32 -0.79 -6.37
N VAL A 225 19.73 0.26 -6.93
CA VAL A 225 19.36 0.33 -8.36
C VAL A 225 20.60 0.11 -9.23
N GLN A 226 21.68 0.83 -8.96
CA GLN A 226 22.93 0.71 -9.71
C GLN A 226 23.60 -0.65 -9.52
N ARG A 227 23.71 -1.13 -8.28
CA ARG A 227 24.41 -2.37 -7.94
C ARG A 227 23.73 -3.62 -8.50
N GLU A 228 22.41 -3.68 -8.37
CA GLU A 228 21.62 -4.85 -8.72
C GLU A 228 21.01 -4.77 -10.13
N GLY A 229 21.16 -3.63 -10.82
CA GLY A 229 20.58 -3.43 -12.15
C GLY A 229 19.05 -3.43 -12.11
N VAL A 230 18.46 -2.78 -11.10
CA VAL A 230 17.00 -2.73 -10.90
C VAL A 230 16.31 -2.11 -12.11
N THR A 231 15.27 -2.78 -12.59
CA THR A 231 14.49 -2.34 -13.75
C THR A 231 13.09 -1.88 -13.39
N HIS A 232 12.56 -2.38 -12.26
CA HIS A 232 11.19 -2.16 -11.82
C HIS A 232 11.14 -1.91 -10.31
N THR A 233 10.29 -0.98 -9.89
CA THR A 233 9.99 -0.77 -8.46
C THR A 233 8.64 -0.09 -8.30
N VAL A 234 8.04 -0.22 -7.12
CA VAL A 234 6.84 0.53 -6.71
C VAL A 234 7.17 1.40 -5.51
N LEU A 235 6.83 2.67 -5.58
CA LEU A 235 7.01 3.63 -4.51
C LEU A 235 5.71 4.35 -4.19
N VAL A 236 5.53 4.76 -2.96
CA VAL A 236 4.45 5.69 -2.62
C VAL A 236 4.88 7.14 -2.91
N PRO A 237 3.95 8.07 -3.18
CA PRO A 237 4.29 9.46 -3.52
C PRO A 237 5.25 10.16 -2.56
N THR A 238 5.18 9.88 -1.26
CA THR A 238 6.12 10.42 -0.28
C THR A 238 7.55 9.94 -0.49
N MET A 239 7.76 8.68 -0.88
CA MET A 239 9.08 8.14 -1.22
C MET A 239 9.62 8.78 -2.51
N ILE A 240 8.76 8.95 -3.52
CA ILE A 240 9.11 9.64 -4.77
C ILE A 240 9.50 11.09 -4.49
N ASN A 241 8.76 11.77 -3.62
CA ASN A 241 9.08 13.14 -3.22
C ASN A 241 10.44 13.22 -2.52
N MET A 242 10.75 12.30 -1.60
CA MET A 242 12.07 12.22 -0.97
C MET A 242 13.18 11.95 -2.00
N LEU A 243 12.95 11.02 -2.91
CA LEU A 243 13.90 10.64 -3.94
C LEU A 243 14.20 11.80 -4.89
N THR A 244 13.16 12.46 -5.43
CA THR A 244 13.30 13.54 -6.43
C THR A 244 13.88 14.83 -5.87
N GLN A 245 13.93 14.99 -4.55
CA GLN A 245 14.59 16.12 -3.87
C GLN A 245 16.00 15.77 -3.38
N SER A 246 16.41 14.52 -3.49
CA SER A 246 17.70 14.06 -2.97
C SER A 246 18.84 14.32 -3.95
N PRO A 247 20.00 14.82 -3.48
CA PRO A 247 21.22 14.92 -4.29
C PRO A 247 21.77 13.54 -4.68
N GLU A 248 21.32 12.47 -4.06
CA GLU A 248 21.78 11.12 -4.35
C GLU A 248 21.48 10.68 -5.78
N LEU A 249 20.36 11.17 -6.38
CA LEU A 249 20.02 10.88 -7.78
C LEU A 249 21.15 11.19 -8.78
N GLN A 250 22.00 12.19 -8.48
CA GLN A 250 23.09 12.61 -9.35
C GLN A 250 24.37 11.81 -9.13
N LYS A 251 24.45 11.03 -8.05
CA LYS A 251 25.68 10.28 -7.69
C LYS A 251 25.70 8.85 -8.23
N TYR A 252 24.55 8.33 -8.66
CA TYR A 252 24.39 6.94 -9.08
C TYR A 252 23.83 6.83 -10.49
N ASP A 253 24.23 5.78 -11.21
CA ASP A 253 23.62 5.45 -12.50
C ASP A 253 22.31 4.69 -12.31
N LEU A 254 21.21 5.29 -12.70
CA LEU A 254 19.87 4.72 -12.63
C LEU A 254 19.32 4.31 -14.01
N ALA A 255 20.16 4.23 -15.05
CA ALA A 255 19.74 3.97 -16.42
C ALA A 255 19.03 2.62 -16.61
N THR A 256 19.26 1.66 -15.71
CA THR A 256 18.58 0.36 -15.74
C THR A 256 17.11 0.45 -15.28
N LEU A 257 16.72 1.45 -14.50
CA LEU A 257 15.37 1.62 -14.02
C LEU A 257 14.46 2.05 -15.17
N ARG A 258 13.52 1.20 -15.54
CA ARG A 258 12.61 1.39 -16.68
C ARG A 258 11.18 1.69 -16.27
N HIS A 259 10.72 1.13 -15.16
CA HIS A 259 9.34 1.26 -14.69
C HIS A 259 9.30 1.65 -13.21
N LEU A 260 8.53 2.70 -12.92
CA LEU A 260 8.24 3.16 -11.57
C LEU A 260 6.73 3.18 -11.37
N GLY A 261 6.22 2.17 -10.66
CA GLY A 261 4.83 2.16 -10.21
C GLY A 261 4.63 3.10 -9.03
N TYR A 262 3.48 3.75 -8.96
CA TYR A 262 3.11 4.56 -7.80
C TYR A 262 1.62 4.46 -7.47
N GLY A 263 1.29 4.59 -6.20
CA GLY A 263 -0.07 4.49 -5.72
C GLY A 263 -0.17 4.52 -4.20
N GLY A 264 -1.31 4.07 -3.66
CA GLY A 264 -1.59 4.07 -2.23
C GLY A 264 -2.00 5.43 -1.66
N SER A 265 -1.70 6.52 -2.36
CA SER A 265 -2.21 7.88 -2.11
C SER A 265 -2.17 8.71 -3.39
N PRO A 266 -2.93 9.81 -3.49
CA PRO A 266 -2.82 10.73 -4.62
C PRO A 266 -1.40 11.27 -4.79
N MET A 267 -0.98 11.47 -6.03
CA MET A 267 0.29 12.12 -6.39
C MET A 267 -0.01 13.46 -7.05
N ALA A 268 0.55 14.53 -6.52
CA ALA A 268 0.36 15.87 -7.07
C ALA A 268 0.97 15.98 -8.49
N PRO A 269 0.34 16.69 -9.44
CA PRO A 269 0.86 16.90 -10.79
C PRO A 269 2.31 17.39 -10.83
N GLU A 270 2.68 18.32 -9.95
CA GLU A 270 4.05 18.83 -9.83
C GLU A 270 5.06 17.73 -9.51
N LEU A 271 4.66 16.74 -8.71
CA LEU A 271 5.54 15.63 -8.38
C LEU A 271 5.69 14.68 -9.58
N VAL A 272 4.65 14.49 -10.39
CA VAL A 272 4.73 13.75 -11.66
C VAL A 272 5.70 14.43 -12.60
N HIS A 273 5.55 15.74 -12.83
CA HIS A 273 6.44 16.53 -13.69
C HIS A 273 7.90 16.48 -13.21
N ARG A 274 8.13 16.72 -11.92
CA ARG A 274 9.46 16.65 -11.35
C ARG A 274 10.07 15.27 -11.49
N THR A 275 9.29 14.20 -11.28
CA THR A 275 9.76 12.82 -11.46
C THR A 275 10.22 12.59 -12.90
N ARG A 276 9.44 13.02 -13.88
CA ARG A 276 9.83 12.94 -15.30
C ARG A 276 11.07 13.75 -15.64
N GLN A 277 11.27 14.91 -15.01
CA GLN A 277 12.48 15.70 -15.20
C GLN A 277 13.75 15.02 -14.71
N VAL A 278 13.68 14.37 -13.52
CA VAL A 278 14.87 13.76 -12.91
C VAL A 278 15.07 12.29 -13.30
N LEU A 279 14.04 11.62 -13.81
CA LEU A 279 14.06 10.23 -14.29
C LEU A 279 13.41 10.15 -15.69
N PRO A 280 13.98 10.79 -16.73
CA PRO A 280 13.31 10.98 -18.02
C PRO A 280 13.06 9.67 -18.81
N ASN A 281 13.83 8.61 -18.53
CA ASN A 281 13.72 7.33 -19.21
C ASN A 281 12.80 6.34 -18.48
N VAL A 282 12.25 6.72 -17.33
CA VAL A 282 11.43 5.85 -16.50
C VAL A 282 9.96 6.02 -16.87
N LYS A 283 9.31 4.92 -17.20
CA LYS A 283 7.87 4.87 -17.44
C LYS A 283 7.13 4.89 -16.11
N LEU A 284 6.26 5.87 -15.93
CA LEU A 284 5.42 5.98 -14.75
C LEU A 284 4.14 5.15 -14.92
N VAL A 285 3.78 4.41 -13.89
CA VAL A 285 2.53 3.64 -13.87
C VAL A 285 1.82 3.96 -12.56
N GLN A 286 0.68 4.63 -12.66
CA GLN A 286 -0.18 4.79 -11.49
C GLN A 286 -1.02 3.54 -11.28
N VAL A 287 -1.22 3.16 -10.01
CA VAL A 287 -2.18 2.14 -9.62
C VAL A 287 -3.03 2.63 -8.46
N TYR A 288 -4.32 2.38 -8.53
CA TYR A 288 -5.24 2.57 -7.43
C TYR A 288 -5.78 1.23 -6.97
N GLY A 289 -5.88 1.11 -5.67
CA GLY A 289 -6.43 -0.08 -5.03
C GLY A 289 -6.47 0.03 -3.51
N LEU A 290 -6.95 -1.02 -2.90
CA LEU A 290 -7.15 -1.12 -1.44
C LEU A 290 -6.65 -2.48 -0.96
N SER A 291 -6.46 -2.62 0.35
CA SER A 291 -6.10 -3.92 0.93
C SER A 291 -7.13 -4.99 0.61
N GLU A 292 -8.39 -4.60 0.53
CA GLU A 292 -9.55 -5.45 0.25
C GLU A 292 -9.65 -5.93 -1.20
N ALA A 293 -8.89 -5.30 -2.13
CA ALA A 293 -9.01 -5.57 -3.55
C ALA A 293 -7.67 -5.79 -4.27
N GLY A 294 -6.54 -5.34 -3.69
CA GLY A 294 -5.33 -5.18 -4.48
C GLY A 294 -5.52 -4.07 -5.52
N PHE A 295 -5.15 -4.29 -6.78
CA PHE A 295 -5.27 -3.30 -7.84
C PHE A 295 -6.67 -3.29 -8.45
N LEU A 296 -7.29 -2.12 -8.52
CA LEU A 296 -8.58 -1.88 -9.16
C LEU A 296 -8.44 -1.18 -10.51
N THR A 297 -7.61 -0.13 -10.56
CA THR A 297 -7.36 0.63 -11.80
C THR A 297 -5.88 0.88 -12.00
N GLY A 298 -5.50 1.23 -13.21
CA GLY A 298 -4.16 1.68 -13.56
C GLY A 298 -4.16 2.74 -14.66
N LEU A 299 -3.10 3.56 -14.68
CA LEU A 299 -2.81 4.57 -15.69
C LEU A 299 -1.39 4.33 -16.23
N LYS A 300 -1.26 4.09 -17.52
CA LYS A 300 0.04 3.87 -18.19
C LYS A 300 0.79 5.18 -18.39
N ASP A 301 2.09 5.08 -18.66
CA ASP A 301 2.97 6.24 -18.82
C ASP A 301 2.49 7.21 -19.93
N ASP A 302 2.10 6.70 -21.09
CA ASP A 302 1.59 7.47 -22.22
C ASP A 302 0.21 8.10 -21.96
N GLU A 303 -0.51 7.65 -20.95
CA GLU A 303 -1.80 8.19 -20.53
C GLU A 303 -1.68 9.35 -19.52
N HIS A 304 -0.49 9.65 -19.00
CA HIS A 304 -0.25 10.78 -18.07
C HIS A 304 -0.22 12.12 -18.82
N THR A 305 -1.33 12.47 -19.44
CA THR A 305 -1.55 13.79 -20.05
C THR A 305 -2.05 14.79 -19.01
N GLU A 306 -1.91 16.10 -19.24
CA GLU A 306 -2.23 17.16 -18.27
C GLU A 306 -3.62 17.01 -17.63
N ASN A 307 -4.62 16.63 -18.41
CA ASN A 307 -6.00 16.43 -17.95
C ASN A 307 -6.22 15.09 -17.23
N LYS A 308 -5.19 14.22 -17.13
CA LYS A 308 -5.28 12.89 -16.50
C LYS A 308 -4.27 12.69 -15.38
N LEU A 309 -3.44 13.68 -15.06
CA LEU A 309 -2.45 13.58 -13.98
C LEU A 309 -3.07 13.30 -12.60
N THR A 310 -4.34 13.62 -12.42
CA THR A 310 -5.10 13.34 -11.18
C THR A 310 -6.01 12.13 -11.29
N SER A 311 -6.08 11.49 -12.48
CA SER A 311 -6.86 10.27 -12.68
C SER A 311 -6.19 9.09 -12.00
N CYS A 312 -6.98 8.17 -11.45
CA CYS A 312 -6.48 6.86 -11.02
C CYS A 312 -6.51 5.81 -12.14
N GLY A 313 -6.83 6.22 -13.38
CA GLY A 313 -6.77 5.36 -14.56
C GLY A 313 -8.07 4.63 -14.87
N ARG A 314 -7.95 3.53 -15.61
CA ARG A 314 -9.06 2.68 -16.05
C ARG A 314 -9.05 1.34 -15.31
N PRO A 315 -10.18 0.62 -15.24
CA PRO A 315 -10.28 -0.66 -14.55
C PRO A 315 -9.26 -1.69 -15.05
N CYS A 316 -8.76 -2.50 -14.11
CA CYS A 316 -8.01 -3.70 -14.44
C CYS A 316 -8.87 -4.70 -15.21
N LEU A 317 -8.25 -5.63 -15.91
CA LEU A 317 -8.95 -6.69 -16.63
C LEU A 317 -9.83 -7.50 -15.67
N GLY A 318 -11.10 -7.73 -16.05
CA GLY A 318 -12.04 -8.50 -15.24
C GLY A 318 -12.58 -7.76 -13.99
N ILE A 319 -12.29 -6.47 -13.84
CA ILE A 319 -12.83 -5.61 -12.80
C ILE A 319 -13.96 -4.75 -13.35
N ASP A 320 -15.10 -4.82 -12.67
CA ASP A 320 -16.24 -3.95 -12.90
C ASP A 320 -16.27 -2.88 -11.80
N ILE A 321 -16.17 -1.61 -12.19
CA ILE A 321 -16.22 -0.46 -11.29
C ILE A 321 -17.37 0.45 -11.72
N GLN A 322 -18.19 0.84 -10.75
CA GLN A 322 -19.29 1.77 -10.93
C GLN A 322 -19.14 2.94 -9.97
N VAL A 323 -19.70 4.08 -10.34
CA VAL A 323 -19.92 5.23 -9.46
C VAL A 323 -21.38 5.24 -9.10
N VAL A 324 -21.71 5.15 -7.79
CA VAL A 324 -23.09 5.01 -7.32
C VAL A 324 -23.48 6.12 -6.35
N ASP A 325 -24.75 6.44 -6.33
CA ASP A 325 -25.36 7.36 -5.36
C ASP A 325 -25.58 6.69 -3.99
N GLU A 326 -26.16 7.42 -3.05
CA GLU A 326 -26.47 6.91 -1.71
C GLU A 326 -27.49 5.76 -1.72
N SER A 327 -28.36 5.69 -2.75
CA SER A 327 -29.29 4.58 -2.93
C SER A 327 -28.61 3.32 -3.46
N GLY A 328 -27.38 3.45 -4.02
CA GLY A 328 -26.59 2.39 -4.65
C GLY A 328 -26.92 2.19 -6.12
N MET A 329 -27.56 3.18 -6.74
CA MET A 329 -27.80 3.22 -8.17
C MET A 329 -26.62 3.89 -8.88
N GLU A 330 -26.25 3.35 -10.03
CA GLU A 330 -25.19 3.93 -10.86
C GLU A 330 -25.59 5.33 -11.35
N VAL A 331 -24.67 6.28 -11.22
CA VAL A 331 -24.89 7.66 -11.66
C VAL A 331 -24.44 7.86 -13.11
N GLU A 332 -24.92 8.93 -13.75
CA GLU A 332 -24.48 9.31 -15.08
C GLU A 332 -22.98 9.65 -15.10
N THR A 333 -22.34 9.41 -16.23
CA THR A 333 -20.93 9.77 -16.48
C THR A 333 -20.67 11.24 -16.15
N GLY A 334 -19.59 11.52 -15.42
CA GLY A 334 -19.23 12.85 -14.93
C GLY A 334 -19.89 13.25 -13.61
N LYS A 335 -20.87 12.48 -13.11
CA LYS A 335 -21.47 12.71 -11.79
C LYS A 335 -20.66 12.06 -10.70
N THR A 336 -20.62 12.69 -9.54
CA THR A 336 -19.89 12.23 -8.38
C THR A 336 -20.74 11.26 -7.55
N GLY A 337 -20.09 10.19 -7.07
CA GLY A 337 -20.69 9.19 -6.18
C GLY A 337 -19.62 8.32 -5.52
N GLU A 338 -20.04 7.29 -4.79
CA GLU A 338 -19.11 6.30 -4.22
C GLU A 338 -18.65 5.33 -5.32
N LEU A 339 -17.33 5.07 -5.38
CA LEU A 339 -16.79 4.01 -6.22
C LEU A 339 -17.10 2.66 -5.58
N VAL A 340 -17.71 1.77 -6.36
CA VAL A 340 -17.93 0.37 -5.96
C VAL A 340 -17.29 -0.55 -6.99
N ALA A 341 -16.78 -1.69 -6.54
CA ALA A 341 -16.03 -2.58 -7.41
C ALA A 341 -16.44 -4.05 -7.26
N ARG A 342 -16.36 -4.81 -8.36
CA ARG A 342 -16.58 -6.24 -8.41
C ARG A 342 -15.51 -6.91 -9.26
N GLY A 343 -14.92 -8.02 -8.77
CA GLY A 343 -13.89 -8.76 -9.47
C GLY A 343 -13.33 -9.92 -8.65
N ALA A 344 -12.59 -10.80 -9.30
CA ALA A 344 -12.02 -11.98 -8.66
C ALA A 344 -10.87 -11.66 -7.69
N ASN A 345 -10.26 -10.47 -7.82
CA ASN A 345 -9.23 -9.95 -6.93
C ASN A 345 -9.78 -9.46 -5.58
N ILE A 346 -11.09 -9.19 -5.47
CA ILE A 346 -11.70 -8.63 -4.26
C ILE A 346 -11.78 -9.67 -3.15
N MET A 347 -11.51 -9.26 -1.92
CA MET A 347 -11.62 -10.08 -0.73
C MET A 347 -12.99 -10.74 -0.62
N ARG A 348 -13.06 -11.88 0.07
CA ARG A 348 -14.33 -12.47 0.44
C ARG A 348 -14.91 -11.84 1.71
N SER A 349 -14.08 -11.60 2.71
CA SER A 349 -14.49 -11.21 4.06
C SER A 349 -13.37 -10.55 4.85
N TYR A 350 -13.76 -9.89 5.92
CA TYR A 350 -12.87 -9.57 7.02
C TYR A 350 -12.85 -10.74 8.02
N TRP A 351 -11.67 -11.09 8.50
CA TRP A 351 -11.45 -12.17 9.45
C TRP A 351 -12.30 -12.01 10.71
N ASN A 352 -13.16 -13.00 10.98
CA ASN A 352 -14.05 -13.02 12.14
C ASN A 352 -14.93 -11.77 12.31
N LYS A 353 -15.27 -11.06 11.21
CA LYS A 353 -16.07 -9.82 11.22
C LYS A 353 -17.24 -9.89 10.23
N PRO A 354 -18.24 -10.74 10.47
CA PRO A 354 -19.34 -10.91 9.52
C PRO A 354 -20.17 -9.65 9.29
N GLU A 355 -20.39 -8.83 10.34
CA GLU A 355 -21.17 -7.60 10.20
C GLU A 355 -20.42 -6.52 9.41
N GLU A 356 -19.12 -6.36 9.65
CA GLU A 356 -18.28 -5.45 8.87
C GLU A 356 -18.16 -5.91 7.42
N THR A 357 -18.08 -7.22 7.20
CA THR A 357 -18.10 -7.81 5.86
C THR A 357 -19.40 -7.49 5.15
N LYS A 358 -20.54 -7.70 5.79
CA LYS A 358 -21.86 -7.40 5.22
C LYS A 358 -21.98 -5.91 4.83
N ARG A 359 -21.49 -5.00 5.67
CA ARG A 359 -21.50 -3.55 5.40
C ARG A 359 -20.55 -3.14 4.27
N ALA A 360 -19.48 -3.91 4.05
CA ALA A 360 -18.51 -3.64 2.98
C ALA A 360 -19.04 -4.00 1.58
N PHE A 361 -20.15 -4.73 1.49
CA PHE A 361 -20.73 -5.13 0.21
C PHE A 361 -22.17 -4.63 0.08
N ARG A 362 -22.54 -4.23 -1.14
CA ARG A 362 -23.90 -3.85 -1.53
C ARG A 362 -24.17 -4.34 -2.95
N ASN A 363 -25.26 -5.02 -3.17
CA ASN A 363 -25.68 -5.53 -4.50
C ASN A 363 -24.58 -6.34 -5.22
N GLY A 364 -23.75 -7.07 -4.48
CA GLY A 364 -22.63 -7.85 -5.03
C GLY A 364 -21.37 -7.04 -5.35
N PHE A 365 -21.37 -5.73 -5.11
CA PHE A 365 -20.21 -4.86 -5.23
C PHE A 365 -19.58 -4.58 -3.86
N PHE A 366 -18.26 -4.56 -3.83
CA PHE A 366 -17.48 -4.06 -2.72
C PHE A 366 -17.50 -2.53 -2.70
N ARG A 367 -17.81 -1.95 -1.57
CA ARG A 367 -17.81 -0.51 -1.33
C ARG A 367 -16.41 -0.04 -0.99
N THR A 368 -15.79 0.77 -1.85
CA THR A 368 -14.42 1.24 -1.62
C THR A 368 -14.33 2.27 -0.50
N GLY A 369 -15.42 3.00 -0.25
CA GLY A 369 -15.45 4.16 0.62
C GLY A 369 -14.72 5.38 0.02
N ASP A 370 -14.35 5.32 -1.26
CA ASP A 370 -13.77 6.43 -2.01
C ASP A 370 -14.86 7.09 -2.85
N VAL A 371 -14.88 8.42 -2.89
CA VAL A 371 -15.80 9.24 -3.68
C VAL A 371 -15.07 9.77 -4.90
N GLY A 372 -15.73 9.71 -6.05
CA GLY A 372 -15.15 10.17 -7.29
C GLY A 372 -16.14 10.16 -8.44
N TYR A 373 -15.64 10.24 -9.65
CA TYR A 373 -16.43 10.20 -10.88
C TYR A 373 -15.67 9.47 -11.99
N GLN A 374 -16.40 9.09 -13.04
CA GLN A 374 -15.85 8.56 -14.28
C GLN A 374 -16.01 9.60 -15.39
N ASP A 375 -14.96 9.85 -16.18
CA ASP A 375 -15.06 10.70 -17.36
C ASP A 375 -15.65 9.96 -18.59
N ALA A 376 -15.93 10.71 -19.66
CA ALA A 376 -16.48 10.16 -20.91
C ALA A 376 -15.55 9.17 -21.62
N ASN A 377 -14.27 9.09 -21.25
CA ASN A 377 -13.27 8.17 -21.79
C ASN A 377 -13.04 6.94 -20.91
N GLY A 378 -13.83 6.79 -19.82
CA GLY A 378 -13.75 5.66 -18.91
C GLY A 378 -12.66 5.76 -17.85
N TYR A 379 -12.05 6.94 -17.65
CA TYR A 379 -11.07 7.17 -16.59
C TYR A 379 -11.75 7.56 -15.28
N PHE A 380 -11.29 6.99 -14.18
CA PHE A 380 -11.79 7.30 -12.85
C PHE A 380 -10.92 8.36 -12.17
N PHE A 381 -11.59 9.24 -11.43
CA PHE A 381 -10.97 10.31 -10.64
C PHE A 381 -11.48 10.22 -9.22
N ILE A 382 -10.55 10.03 -8.27
CA ILE A 382 -10.88 9.99 -6.84
C ILE A 382 -10.76 11.40 -6.29
N LEU A 383 -11.83 11.87 -5.68
CA LEU A 383 -11.91 13.20 -5.06
C LEU A 383 -11.53 13.15 -3.59
N ASP A 384 -12.06 12.15 -2.86
CA ASP A 384 -11.80 11.98 -1.43
C ASP A 384 -12.24 10.61 -0.91
N ARG A 385 -12.00 10.38 0.37
CA ARG A 385 -12.66 9.34 1.16
C ARG A 385 -14.02 9.84 1.64
N LEU A 386 -15.04 9.00 1.55
CA LEU A 386 -16.40 9.33 2.01
C LEU A 386 -16.40 9.85 3.47
N LYS A 387 -15.57 9.28 4.33
CA LYS A 387 -15.43 9.66 5.75
C LYS A 387 -14.58 10.91 6.00
N ASP A 388 -13.79 11.35 5.03
CA ASP A 388 -12.87 12.50 5.14
C ASP A 388 -13.44 13.73 4.40
N MET A 389 -14.56 13.56 3.67
CA MET A 389 -15.34 14.63 3.05
C MET A 389 -15.87 15.57 4.13
N ILE A 390 -15.75 16.85 3.90
CA ILE A 390 -16.17 17.92 4.84
C ILE A 390 -17.51 18.47 4.38
N VAL A 391 -18.48 18.52 5.27
CA VAL A 391 -19.80 19.09 4.97
C VAL A 391 -19.92 20.45 5.63
N THR A 392 -19.73 21.52 4.86
CA THR A 392 -19.75 22.90 5.35
C THR A 392 -20.92 23.71 4.77
N GLY A 393 -21.88 24.10 5.62
CA GLY A 393 -23.04 24.86 5.17
C GLY A 393 -23.93 24.13 4.14
N GLY A 394 -23.93 22.79 4.15
CA GLY A 394 -24.65 21.96 3.19
C GLY A 394 -23.88 21.66 1.90
N GLU A 395 -22.68 22.20 1.74
CA GLU A 395 -21.81 21.96 0.59
C GLU A 395 -20.74 20.92 0.92
N ASN A 396 -20.47 20.02 -0.04
CA ASN A 396 -19.41 19.02 0.08
C ASN A 396 -18.07 19.62 -0.32
N VAL A 397 -17.10 19.55 0.58
CA VAL A 397 -15.71 19.92 0.32
C VAL A 397 -14.84 18.67 0.36
N TYR A 398 -14.17 18.39 -0.75
CA TYR A 398 -13.24 17.28 -0.84
C TYR A 398 -11.87 17.72 -0.34
N SER A 399 -11.42 17.08 0.75
CA SER A 399 -10.17 17.46 1.40
C SER A 399 -8.96 17.33 0.46
N GLY A 400 -8.98 16.34 -0.44
CA GLY A 400 -7.94 16.14 -1.44
C GLY A 400 -7.82 17.29 -2.46
N GLU A 401 -8.94 17.91 -2.86
CA GLU A 401 -8.94 19.08 -3.75
C GLU A 401 -8.25 20.28 -3.09
N VAL A 402 -8.55 20.52 -1.82
CA VAL A 402 -7.95 21.63 -1.06
C VAL A 402 -6.46 21.37 -0.82
N GLU A 403 -6.08 20.12 -0.49
CA GLU A 403 -4.69 19.69 -0.34
C GLU A 403 -3.89 19.90 -1.63
N ALA A 404 -4.46 19.51 -2.77
CA ALA A 404 -3.80 19.67 -4.07
C ALA A 404 -3.45 21.14 -4.34
N VAL A 405 -4.34 22.08 -4.08
CA VAL A 405 -4.09 23.51 -4.26
C VAL A 405 -3.03 24.00 -3.27
N ILE A 406 -3.13 23.65 -1.98
CA ILE A 406 -2.18 24.11 -0.97
C ILE A 406 -0.77 23.55 -1.21
N TYR A 407 -0.69 22.30 -1.70
CA TYR A 407 0.60 21.63 -1.97
C TYR A 407 1.41 22.31 -3.08
N THR A 408 0.76 23.04 -3.99
CA THR A 408 1.46 23.83 -5.03
C THR A 408 2.17 25.08 -4.48
N HIS A 409 1.89 25.48 -3.24
CA HIS A 409 2.55 26.64 -2.64
C HIS A 409 4.04 26.35 -2.37
N PRO A 410 4.98 27.22 -2.83
CA PRO A 410 6.43 26.97 -2.76
C PRO A 410 6.99 26.68 -1.36
N ALA A 411 6.37 27.23 -0.31
CA ALA A 411 6.80 27.05 1.07
C ALA A 411 6.28 25.78 1.73
N VAL A 412 5.28 25.09 1.14
CA VAL A 412 4.63 23.92 1.76
C VAL A 412 5.42 22.64 1.48
N ARG A 413 5.69 21.86 2.55
CA ARG A 413 6.30 20.53 2.49
C ARG A 413 5.25 19.42 2.63
N GLU A 414 4.37 19.56 3.63
CA GLU A 414 3.29 18.61 3.90
C GLU A 414 2.01 19.36 4.22
N VAL A 415 0.87 18.79 3.86
CA VAL A 415 -0.44 19.35 4.14
C VAL A 415 -1.43 18.23 4.44
N ALA A 416 -2.31 18.47 5.40
CA ALA A 416 -3.48 17.65 5.68
C ALA A 416 -4.69 18.56 5.88
N VAL A 417 -5.79 18.24 5.20
CA VAL A 417 -7.06 18.97 5.27
C VAL A 417 -8.14 18.05 5.82
N PHE A 418 -8.94 18.56 6.76
CA PHE A 418 -10.05 17.83 7.38
C PHE A 418 -11.09 18.80 7.97
N GLY A 419 -12.30 18.29 8.21
CA GLY A 419 -13.37 19.04 8.86
C GLY A 419 -13.21 19.10 10.37
N ILE A 420 -13.53 20.25 10.94
CA ILE A 420 -13.72 20.41 12.38
C ILE A 420 -15.11 21.00 12.64
N PRO A 421 -15.77 20.68 13.79
CA PRO A 421 -17.10 21.17 14.10
C PRO A 421 -17.18 22.69 14.09
N ASP A 422 -18.30 23.24 13.62
CA ASP A 422 -18.59 24.66 13.66
C ASP A 422 -20.09 24.87 13.93
N PRO A 423 -20.48 25.72 14.93
CA PRO A 423 -21.87 25.89 15.29
C PRO A 423 -22.78 26.49 14.19
N LYS A 424 -22.18 27.22 13.24
CA LYS A 424 -22.90 27.90 12.16
C LYS A 424 -22.93 27.06 10.88
N TRP A 425 -21.85 26.37 10.57
CA TRP A 425 -21.62 25.71 9.27
C TRP A 425 -21.72 24.19 9.34
N GLY A 426 -21.88 23.59 10.53
CA GLY A 426 -21.75 22.16 10.79
C GLY A 426 -20.29 21.78 10.90
N GLU A 427 -19.55 21.95 9.82
CA GLU A 427 -18.09 21.81 9.79
C GLU A 427 -17.45 23.01 9.09
N ILE A 428 -16.19 23.30 9.42
CA ILE A 428 -15.31 24.19 8.66
C ILE A 428 -14.04 23.47 8.22
N VAL A 429 -13.46 23.94 7.14
CA VAL A 429 -12.21 23.40 6.60
C VAL A 429 -11.04 23.82 7.48
N LYS A 430 -10.38 22.86 8.10
CA LYS A 430 -9.09 23.03 8.81
C LYS A 430 -7.95 22.43 8.00
N THR A 431 -6.80 23.10 8.01
CA THR A 431 -5.57 22.58 7.42
C THR A 431 -4.42 22.58 8.43
N CYS A 432 -3.65 21.48 8.47
CA CYS A 432 -2.36 21.39 9.17
C CYS A 432 -1.25 21.34 8.13
N ILE A 433 -0.23 22.16 8.31
CA ILE A 433 0.83 22.39 7.32
C ILE A 433 2.21 22.24 7.97
N VAL A 434 3.11 21.57 7.26
CA VAL A 434 4.55 21.60 7.57
C VAL A 434 5.27 22.37 6.47
N LEU A 435 6.04 23.37 6.85
CA LEU A 435 6.80 24.18 5.92
C LEU A 435 8.12 23.51 5.53
N LYS A 436 8.62 23.86 4.36
CA LYS A 436 10.00 23.52 3.94
C LYS A 436 11.02 24.25 4.84
N PRO A 437 12.19 23.65 5.07
CA PRO A 437 13.24 24.30 5.88
C PRO A 437 13.55 25.72 5.40
N GLY A 438 13.61 26.66 6.34
CA GLY A 438 13.92 28.06 6.07
C GLY A 438 12.85 28.87 5.32
N LYS A 439 11.64 28.30 5.11
CA LYS A 439 10.51 29.02 4.54
C LYS A 439 9.55 29.50 5.63
N THR A 440 8.91 30.63 5.35
CA THR A 440 7.85 31.22 6.18
C THR A 440 6.57 31.34 5.35
N LEU A 441 5.43 31.27 5.99
CA LEU A 441 4.11 31.46 5.41
C LEU A 441 3.14 31.83 6.53
N THR A 442 2.35 32.85 6.34
CA THR A 442 1.28 33.24 7.27
C THR A 442 -0.05 32.62 6.87
N ALA A 443 -0.98 32.57 7.81
CA ALA A 443 -2.34 32.09 7.53
C ALA A 443 -3.05 32.95 6.47
N ASP A 444 -2.88 34.28 6.54
CA ASP A 444 -3.50 35.21 5.60
C ASP A 444 -2.95 35.04 4.17
N GLU A 445 -1.65 34.84 4.03
CA GLU A 445 -1.02 34.55 2.74
C GLU A 445 -1.55 33.25 2.14
N LEU A 446 -1.68 32.21 2.95
CA LEU A 446 -2.23 30.92 2.50
C LEU A 446 -3.70 31.03 2.10
N ILE A 447 -4.53 31.76 2.86
CA ILE A 447 -5.91 32.04 2.52
C ILE A 447 -6.00 32.80 1.19
N ALA A 448 -5.20 33.82 1.03
CA ALA A 448 -5.14 34.60 -0.21
C ALA A 448 -4.69 33.73 -1.41
N TYR A 449 -3.72 32.86 -1.19
CA TYR A 449 -3.26 31.88 -2.18
C TYR A 449 -4.37 30.92 -2.58
N SER A 450 -5.03 30.30 -1.61
CA SER A 450 -6.09 29.33 -1.82
C SER A 450 -7.30 29.92 -2.56
N ARG A 451 -7.66 31.19 -2.30
CA ARG A 451 -8.77 31.89 -2.96
C ARG A 451 -8.57 32.09 -4.46
N ARG A 452 -7.36 31.96 -4.98
CA ARG A 452 -7.10 32.07 -6.43
C ARG A 452 -7.65 30.91 -7.23
N SER A 453 -7.81 29.75 -6.58
CA SER A 453 -8.17 28.47 -7.23
C SER A 453 -9.34 27.75 -6.60
N LEU A 454 -9.74 28.12 -5.37
CA LEU A 454 -10.82 27.47 -4.64
C LEU A 454 -12.04 28.41 -4.46
N ALA A 455 -13.22 27.82 -4.56
CA ALA A 455 -14.46 28.48 -4.15
C ALA A 455 -14.40 28.87 -2.66
N ASN A 456 -15.05 29.97 -2.27
CA ASN A 456 -14.89 30.56 -0.94
C ASN A 456 -15.24 29.60 0.22
N PHE A 457 -16.21 28.70 0.03
CA PHE A 457 -16.58 27.69 1.05
C PHE A 457 -15.53 26.59 1.21
N LYS A 458 -14.66 26.36 0.22
CA LYS A 458 -13.56 25.38 0.25
C LYS A 458 -12.27 25.96 0.88
N VAL A 459 -12.16 27.27 0.99
CA VAL A 459 -10.96 27.93 1.55
C VAL A 459 -10.85 27.61 3.03
N PRO A 460 -9.67 27.17 3.52
CA PRO A 460 -9.45 26.87 4.93
C PRO A 460 -9.80 28.08 5.84
N ARG A 461 -10.59 27.80 6.87
CA ARG A 461 -10.94 28.79 7.91
C ARG A 461 -10.12 28.63 9.19
N SER A 462 -9.49 27.47 9.36
CA SER A 462 -8.57 27.20 10.46
C SER A 462 -7.27 26.66 9.88
N ILE A 463 -6.15 27.28 10.23
CA ILE A 463 -4.82 26.93 9.72
C ILE A 463 -3.90 26.71 10.91
N GLU A 464 -3.18 25.60 10.90
CA GLU A 464 -2.21 25.20 11.91
C GLU A 464 -0.87 24.89 11.23
N PHE A 465 0.20 25.53 11.70
CA PHE A 465 1.55 25.21 11.25
C PHE A 465 2.21 24.29 12.26
N SER A 466 2.63 23.12 11.79
CA SER A 466 3.31 22.12 12.61
C SER A 466 4.83 22.24 12.46
N GLU A 467 5.55 22.21 13.56
CA GLU A 467 7.01 22.16 13.59
C GLU A 467 7.54 20.74 13.35
N THR A 468 6.70 19.73 13.55
CA THR A 468 7.03 18.33 13.34
C THR A 468 6.31 17.76 12.12
N GLU A 469 6.82 16.64 11.58
CA GLU A 469 6.14 15.92 10.50
C GLU A 469 4.73 15.49 10.92
N LEU A 470 3.80 15.52 9.95
CA LEU A 470 2.45 15.03 10.20
C LEU A 470 2.44 13.51 10.45
N PRO A 471 1.53 12.98 11.30
CA PRO A 471 1.46 11.56 11.59
C PRO A 471 1.20 10.75 10.33
N LYS A 472 2.01 9.70 10.12
CA LYS A 472 1.95 8.86 8.91
C LYS A 472 1.72 7.39 9.27
N SER A 473 1.04 6.68 8.38
CA SER A 473 0.90 5.23 8.44
C SER A 473 2.23 4.53 8.11
N GLY A 474 2.31 3.22 8.33
CA GLY A 474 3.46 2.41 7.93
C GLY A 474 3.76 2.43 6.43
N SER A 475 2.79 2.76 5.58
CA SER A 475 2.98 2.99 4.15
C SER A 475 3.36 4.43 3.79
N GLY A 476 3.53 5.35 4.78
CA GLY A 476 3.88 6.75 4.55
C GLY A 476 2.69 7.67 4.25
N LYS A 477 1.45 7.20 4.34
CA LYS A 477 0.23 7.99 4.16
C LYS A 477 -0.06 8.81 5.42
N ILE A 478 -0.41 10.11 5.26
CA ILE A 478 -0.83 10.96 6.38
C ILE A 478 -2.10 10.41 7.03
N LEU A 479 -2.09 10.29 8.35
CA LEU A 479 -3.20 9.80 9.17
C LEU A 479 -4.10 10.96 9.60
N LYS A 480 -4.93 11.48 8.67
CA LYS A 480 -5.87 12.59 8.94
C LYS A 480 -6.74 12.36 10.17
N ARG A 481 -7.13 11.09 10.41
CA ARG A 481 -7.95 10.74 11.58
C ARG A 481 -7.31 11.19 12.90
N LEU A 482 -6.01 10.98 13.08
CA LEU A 482 -5.33 11.38 14.32
C LEU A 482 -5.34 12.90 14.52
N LEU A 483 -5.19 13.65 13.42
CA LEU A 483 -5.25 15.11 13.44
C LEU A 483 -6.68 15.61 13.73
N ARG A 484 -7.67 15.00 13.08
CA ARG A 484 -9.08 15.32 13.25
C ARG A 484 -9.54 15.01 14.67
N ASP A 485 -9.31 13.79 15.17
CA ASP A 485 -9.76 13.35 16.49
C ASP A 485 -9.15 14.24 17.59
N ALA A 486 -7.88 14.64 17.46
CA ALA A 486 -7.23 15.58 18.38
C ALA A 486 -7.88 16.98 18.36
N ALA A 487 -8.21 17.49 17.17
CA ALA A 487 -8.85 18.80 17.01
C ALA A 487 -10.29 18.80 17.54
N TRP A 488 -11.06 17.73 17.32
CA TRP A 488 -12.42 17.57 17.85
C TRP A 488 -12.42 17.51 19.37
N ALA A 489 -11.51 16.74 19.99
CA ALA A 489 -11.38 16.66 21.45
C ALA A 489 -10.99 18.01 22.09
N GLN A 490 -10.25 18.85 21.39
CA GLN A 490 -9.92 20.21 21.86
C GLN A 490 -11.13 21.13 21.84
N GLN A 491 -12.00 21.04 20.81
CA GLN A 491 -13.20 21.87 20.71
C GLN A 491 -14.28 21.45 21.72
N GLU A 492 -14.49 20.17 21.95
CA GLU A 492 -15.40 19.68 22.99
C GLU A 492 -15.00 20.19 24.37
N ARG A 493 -13.68 20.26 24.67
CA ARG A 493 -13.19 20.84 25.93
C ARG A 493 -13.30 22.36 26.01
N ALA A 494 -13.34 23.05 24.86
CA ALA A 494 -13.49 24.51 24.81
C ALA A 494 -14.96 24.95 24.90
N VAL A 495 -15.91 24.06 24.67
CA VAL A 495 -17.37 24.30 24.74
C VAL A 495 -17.98 23.79 26.07
N ALA A 496 -17.25 22.95 26.83
CA ALA A 496 -17.61 22.48 28.16
C ALA A 496 -17.04 23.40 29.25
#